data_9a2d07bda91e7894468f8cb200dbcd28
#
_entry.id   9a2d07bda91e7894468f8cb200dbcd28
#
_cell.length_a   1.000
_cell.length_b   1.000
_cell.length_c   1.000
_cell.angle_alpha   90.00
_cell.angle_beta   90.00
_cell.angle_gamma   90.00
#
_symmetry.space_group_name_H-M   'P 1'
#
loop_
_entity.id
_entity.type
_entity.pdbx_description
1 polymer ?
#
loop_
_entity_poly.entity_id
_entity_poly.type
_entity_poly.pdbx_seq_one_letter_code
_entity_poly.pdbx_strand_id
1 'polypeptide(L)'
;MPWLNESAERVFVPALIAAFRSIDNDEITGIHRIALKLDGHKLGKRMLGVIRRSAVKLDGDIGDELAIGEGVETCMAARLLDIRSPVWALGSAGGIKHFPVLPNVRTLRILGENDRTNEEAVELCGQRWQAAGRCVRVIKPTDDCKDLADVLGGRAP
;
A
#
# COMPACT_ATOMS: atom_id res chain seq x y z
N MET A 1 15.18 9.55 12.55
CA MET A 1 15.86 8.56 11.66
C MET A 1 16.92 9.28 10.84
N PRO A 2 18.12 8.68 10.62
CA PRO A 2 19.11 9.27 9.72
C PRO A 2 18.62 9.24 8.28
N TRP A 3 18.78 10.36 7.58
CA TRP A 3 18.37 10.57 6.18
C TRP A 3 19.44 11.38 5.46
N LEU A 4 19.61 11.17 4.16
CA LEU A 4 20.46 12.02 3.34
C LEU A 4 19.58 13.12 2.73
N ASN A 5 19.92 14.39 3.00
CA ASN A 5 19.28 15.53 2.36
C ASN A 5 19.71 15.70 0.89
N GLU A 6 19.24 16.72 0.21
CA GLU A 6 19.57 16.98 -1.19
C GLU A 6 21.07 17.28 -1.41
N SER A 7 21.77 17.78 -0.38
CA SER A 7 23.22 18.00 -0.38
C SER A 7 24.03 16.78 0.03
N ALA A 8 23.42 15.59 0.12
CA ALA A 8 24.01 14.32 0.56
C ALA A 8 24.55 14.34 2.00
N GLU A 9 24.12 15.29 2.84
CA GLU A 9 24.46 15.35 4.25
C GLU A 9 23.53 14.47 5.07
N ARG A 10 24.07 13.84 6.12
CA ARG A 10 23.28 13.03 7.06
C ARG A 10 22.56 13.94 8.06
N VAL A 11 21.27 13.98 7.96
CA VAL A 11 20.38 14.71 8.88
C VAL A 11 19.48 13.74 9.64
N PHE A 12 18.98 14.14 10.81
CA PHE A 12 17.99 13.37 11.56
C PHE A 12 16.60 13.97 11.35
N VAL A 13 15.66 13.16 10.89
CA VAL A 13 14.30 13.57 10.60
C VAL A 13 13.28 12.67 11.28
N PRO A 14 12.08 13.16 11.59
CA PRO A 14 10.94 12.31 11.95
C PRO A 14 10.68 11.29 10.85
N ALA A 15 10.15 10.12 11.22
CA ALA A 15 9.81 9.11 10.24
C ALA A 15 8.65 8.24 10.70
N LEU A 16 7.80 7.86 9.75
CA LEU A 16 6.92 6.71 9.91
C LEU A 16 7.69 5.46 9.50
N ILE A 17 7.66 4.47 10.38
CA ILE A 17 8.27 3.15 10.14
C ILE A 17 7.16 2.12 10.13
N ALA A 18 7.04 1.39 9.02
CA ALA A 18 6.08 0.30 8.88
C ALA A 18 6.80 -1.02 8.59
N ALA A 19 6.43 -2.10 9.28
CA ALA A 19 7.04 -3.40 9.07
C ALA A 19 6.38 -4.12 7.89
N PHE A 20 7.20 -4.59 6.94
CA PHE A 20 6.76 -5.60 5.99
C PHE A 20 6.76 -6.97 6.67
N ARG A 21 5.64 -7.65 6.56
CA ARG A 21 5.46 -9.01 7.06
C ARG A 21 5.21 -9.96 5.92
N SER A 22 5.80 -11.13 5.98
CA SER A 22 5.54 -12.22 5.02
C SER A 22 4.03 -12.50 4.93
N ILE A 23 3.55 -12.70 3.70
CA ILE A 23 2.18 -13.13 3.44
C ILE A 23 1.97 -14.58 3.92
N ASP A 24 3.03 -15.36 3.92
CA ASP A 24 2.94 -16.81 4.15
C ASP A 24 3.02 -17.19 5.64
N ASN A 25 3.89 -16.52 6.44
CA ASN A 25 4.17 -16.90 7.83
C ASN A 25 4.19 -15.73 8.84
N ASP A 26 3.83 -14.54 8.39
CA ASP A 26 3.75 -13.29 9.18
C ASP A 26 5.06 -12.80 9.80
N GLU A 27 6.21 -13.40 9.47
CA GLU A 27 7.51 -12.93 9.93
C GLU A 27 7.85 -11.54 9.36
N ILE A 28 8.56 -10.73 10.13
CA ILE A 28 9.06 -9.43 9.63
C ILE A 28 10.19 -9.69 8.64
N THR A 29 10.01 -9.23 7.41
CA THR A 29 10.95 -9.40 6.29
C THR A 29 11.66 -8.12 5.91
N GLY A 30 11.12 -6.99 6.30
CA GLY A 30 11.67 -5.68 5.97
C GLY A 30 10.92 -4.54 6.64
N ILE A 31 11.37 -3.33 6.33
CA ILE A 31 10.73 -2.10 6.82
C ILE A 31 10.55 -1.08 5.70
N HIS A 32 9.43 -0.38 5.73
CA HIS A 32 9.20 0.83 4.97
C HIS A 32 9.49 2.04 5.86
N ARG A 33 10.35 2.92 5.39
CA ARG A 33 10.75 4.15 6.10
C ARG A 33 10.28 5.35 5.28
N ILE A 34 9.39 6.13 5.84
CA ILE A 34 8.87 7.36 5.23
C ILE A 34 9.41 8.53 6.05
N ALA A 35 10.36 9.27 5.48
CA ALA A 35 10.96 10.44 6.11
C ALA A 35 10.00 11.63 6.01
N LEU A 36 9.85 12.36 7.10
CA LEU A 36 8.91 13.46 7.22
C LEU A 36 9.65 14.75 7.60
N LYS A 37 9.11 15.90 7.16
CA LYS A 37 9.40 17.19 7.73
C LYS A 37 8.71 17.34 9.09
N LEU A 38 9.07 18.37 9.85
CA LEU A 38 8.43 18.66 11.14
C LEU A 38 6.94 19.01 10.99
N ASP A 39 6.53 19.52 9.84
CA ASP A 39 5.15 19.82 9.48
C ASP A 39 4.36 18.61 8.97
N GLY A 40 4.97 17.42 8.96
CA GLY A 40 4.37 16.17 8.52
C GLY A 40 4.48 15.88 7.02
N HIS A 41 4.96 16.82 6.20
CA HIS A 41 5.14 16.59 4.77
C HIS A 41 6.21 15.52 4.52
N LYS A 42 5.95 14.65 3.52
CA LYS A 42 6.88 13.60 3.11
C LYS A 42 8.12 14.18 2.43
N LEU A 43 9.31 13.80 2.95
CA LEU A 43 10.61 14.06 2.32
C LEU A 43 10.98 12.97 1.32
N GLY A 44 10.58 11.74 1.59
CA GLY A 44 10.87 10.60 0.73
C GLY A 44 10.58 9.28 1.43
N LYS A 45 10.73 8.20 0.67
CA LYS A 45 10.51 6.84 1.18
C LYS A 45 11.67 5.92 0.78
N ARG A 46 12.01 4.97 1.64
CA ARG A 46 12.99 3.91 1.37
C ARG A 46 12.53 2.62 2.03
N MET A 47 12.82 1.51 1.37
CA MET A 47 12.56 0.18 1.90
C MET A 47 13.89 -0.49 2.24
N LEU A 48 13.90 -1.34 3.26
CA LEU A 48 15.05 -2.14 3.68
C LEU A 48 14.57 -3.55 3.97
N GLY A 49 15.31 -4.55 3.51
CA GLY A 49 14.98 -5.96 3.64
C GLY A 49 14.30 -6.53 2.42
N VAL A 50 13.68 -7.70 2.57
CA VAL A 50 12.99 -8.42 1.49
C VAL A 50 11.51 -8.07 1.53
N ILE A 51 11.01 -7.41 0.49
CA ILE A 51 9.60 -7.00 0.38
C ILE A 51 8.78 -7.90 -0.55
N ARG A 52 9.44 -8.80 -1.30
CA ARG A 52 8.74 -9.75 -2.16
C ARG A 52 7.89 -10.70 -1.32
N ARG A 53 6.63 -10.91 -1.72
CA ARG A 53 5.63 -11.70 -0.97
C ARG A 53 5.45 -11.23 0.48
N SER A 54 5.52 -9.91 0.68
CA SER A 54 5.32 -9.28 1.98
C SER A 54 4.40 -8.08 1.85
N ALA A 55 3.78 -7.71 2.94
CA ALA A 55 2.88 -6.57 3.03
C ALA A 55 3.08 -5.82 4.36
N VAL A 56 2.83 -4.53 4.35
CA VAL A 56 2.53 -3.80 5.57
C VAL A 56 1.07 -4.07 5.89
N LYS A 57 0.81 -4.93 6.87
CA LYS A 57 -0.53 -5.32 7.28
C LYS A 57 -1.05 -4.30 8.27
N LEU A 58 -1.94 -3.39 7.80
CA LEU A 58 -2.60 -2.42 8.69
C LEU A 58 -3.61 -3.11 9.60
N ASP A 59 -4.12 -4.24 9.14
CA ASP A 59 -4.98 -5.15 9.90
C ASP A 59 -4.36 -6.55 9.88
N GLY A 60 -4.29 -7.20 11.04
CA GLY A 60 -3.73 -8.55 11.19
C GLY A 60 -4.72 -9.63 10.73
N ASP A 61 -5.94 -9.54 11.22
CA ASP A 61 -6.97 -10.52 10.92
C ASP A 61 -7.69 -10.19 9.61
N ILE A 62 -7.63 -11.11 8.66
CA ILE A 62 -8.36 -11.04 7.41
C ILE A 62 -9.49 -12.08 7.43
N GLY A 63 -10.71 -11.63 7.13
CA GLY A 63 -11.85 -12.52 6.91
C GLY A 63 -11.89 -13.03 5.46
N ASP A 64 -13.08 -13.01 4.88
CA ASP A 64 -13.30 -13.38 3.47
C ASP A 64 -13.14 -12.19 2.50
N GLU A 65 -12.87 -10.99 3.01
CA GLU A 65 -12.54 -9.79 2.23
C GLU A 65 -11.16 -9.24 2.62
N LEU A 66 -10.44 -8.70 1.64
CA LEU A 66 -9.17 -8.01 1.84
C LEU A 66 -9.06 -6.86 0.84
N ALA A 67 -8.62 -5.70 1.31
CA ALA A 67 -8.20 -4.60 0.44
C ALA A 67 -6.67 -4.55 0.36
N ILE A 68 -6.14 -4.33 -0.83
CA ILE A 68 -4.71 -4.16 -1.06
C ILE A 68 -4.45 -2.86 -1.82
N GLY A 69 -3.35 -2.21 -1.49
CA GLY A 69 -2.89 -1.01 -2.20
C GLY A 69 -1.38 -0.97 -2.35
N GLU A 70 -0.87 -0.03 -3.13
CA GLU A 70 0.56 0.14 -3.32
C GLU A 70 1.20 0.80 -2.10
N GLY A 71 0.78 2.01 -1.77
CA GLY A 71 1.35 2.85 -0.73
C GLY A 71 0.73 2.65 0.65
N VAL A 72 1.52 2.80 1.70
CA VAL A 72 1.02 2.80 3.09
C VAL A 72 0.05 3.97 3.28
N GLU A 73 0.37 5.13 2.71
CA GLU A 73 -0.45 6.35 2.78
C GLU A 73 -1.81 6.12 2.12
N THR A 74 -1.85 5.55 0.91
CA THR A 74 -3.08 5.20 0.18
C THR A 74 -3.94 4.21 1.00
N CYS A 75 -3.31 3.22 1.63
CA CYS A 75 -3.99 2.22 2.46
C CYS A 75 -4.55 2.84 3.76
N MET A 76 -3.81 3.75 4.40
CA MET A 76 -4.31 4.51 5.56
C MET A 76 -5.47 5.40 5.17
N ALA A 77 -5.39 6.09 4.02
CA ALA A 77 -6.46 6.91 3.49
C ALA A 77 -7.74 6.11 3.24
N ALA A 78 -7.62 4.90 2.69
CA ALA A 78 -8.75 4.00 2.47
C ALA A 78 -9.52 3.71 3.77
N ARG A 79 -8.82 3.55 4.90
CA ARG A 79 -9.43 3.37 6.23
C ARG A 79 -10.23 4.61 6.66
N LEU A 80 -9.69 5.81 6.43
CA LEU A 80 -10.34 7.08 6.74
C LEU A 80 -11.54 7.37 5.82
N LEU A 81 -11.56 6.77 4.63
CA LEU A 81 -12.67 6.84 3.67
C LEU A 81 -13.73 5.72 3.88
N ASP A 82 -13.74 5.08 5.07
CA ASP A 82 -14.70 4.04 5.47
C ASP A 82 -14.66 2.76 4.62
N ILE A 83 -13.50 2.43 4.05
CA ILE A 83 -13.31 1.11 3.45
C ILE A 83 -13.11 0.11 4.58
N ARG A 84 -14.17 -0.67 4.87
CA ARG A 84 -14.28 -1.53 6.07
C ARG A 84 -13.54 -2.86 5.98
N SER A 85 -13.06 -3.24 4.80
CA SER A 85 -12.23 -4.45 4.65
C SER A 85 -10.89 -4.26 5.34
N PRO A 86 -10.26 -5.32 5.88
CA PRO A 86 -8.85 -5.30 6.26
C PRO A 86 -7.98 -4.79 5.11
N VAL A 87 -6.93 -4.01 5.41
CA VAL A 87 -6.13 -3.33 4.39
C VAL A 87 -4.65 -3.66 4.53
N TRP A 88 -4.00 -4.04 3.42
CA TRP A 88 -2.57 -4.31 3.33
C TRP A 88 -1.90 -3.45 2.26
N ALA A 89 -0.74 -2.85 2.58
CA ALA A 89 0.08 -2.13 1.61
C ALA A 89 1.22 -3.01 1.10
N LEU A 90 1.36 -3.09 -0.24
CA LEU A 90 2.29 -4.01 -0.92
C LEU A 90 3.62 -3.34 -1.32
N GLY A 91 3.74 -2.03 -1.11
CA GLY A 91 4.96 -1.24 -1.30
C GLY A 91 5.25 -0.81 -2.73
N SER A 92 4.69 -1.46 -3.74
CA SER A 92 4.88 -1.13 -5.16
C SER A 92 3.80 -1.73 -6.04
N ALA A 93 3.63 -1.19 -7.26
CA ALA A 93 2.81 -1.80 -8.30
C ALA A 93 3.22 -3.25 -8.59
N GLY A 94 4.52 -3.55 -8.55
CA GLY A 94 5.04 -4.93 -8.64
C GLY A 94 4.52 -5.84 -7.53
N GLY A 95 4.33 -5.31 -6.32
CA GLY A 95 3.68 -6.03 -5.22
C GLY A 95 2.25 -6.40 -5.55
N ILE A 96 1.46 -5.46 -6.11
CA ILE A 96 0.08 -5.71 -6.57
C ILE A 96 0.10 -6.75 -7.70
N LYS A 97 0.91 -6.53 -8.73
CA LYS A 97 1.03 -7.43 -9.88
C LYS A 97 1.24 -8.88 -9.49
N HIS A 98 2.05 -9.14 -8.47
CA HIS A 98 2.44 -10.50 -8.04
C HIS A 98 1.73 -10.97 -6.78
N PHE A 99 0.71 -10.24 -6.30
CA PHE A 99 -0.02 -10.62 -5.09
C PHE A 99 -0.71 -11.98 -5.28
N PRO A 100 -0.44 -12.97 -4.40
CA PRO A 100 -0.98 -14.32 -4.56
C PRO A 100 -2.47 -14.38 -4.26
N VAL A 101 -3.15 -15.38 -4.81
CA VAL A 101 -4.52 -15.71 -4.39
C VAL A 101 -4.46 -16.34 -3.00
N LEU A 102 -5.16 -15.74 -2.05
CA LEU A 102 -5.25 -16.24 -0.69
C LEU A 102 -6.46 -17.19 -0.54
N PRO A 103 -6.29 -18.37 0.06
CA PRO A 103 -7.35 -19.37 0.09
C PRO A 103 -8.63 -18.90 0.79
N ASN A 104 -8.50 -18.14 1.87
CA ASN A 104 -9.62 -17.70 2.71
C ASN A 104 -10.29 -16.40 2.22
N VAL A 105 -9.71 -15.70 1.24
CA VAL A 105 -10.26 -14.44 0.73
C VAL A 105 -11.14 -14.72 -0.47
N ARG A 106 -12.40 -14.35 -0.38
CA ARG A 106 -13.40 -14.45 -1.47
C ARG A 106 -13.47 -13.19 -2.30
N THR A 107 -13.31 -12.04 -1.65
CA THR A 107 -13.38 -10.73 -2.31
C THR A 107 -12.08 -9.97 -2.11
N LEU A 108 -11.41 -9.67 -3.21
CA LEU A 108 -10.25 -8.76 -3.23
C LEU A 108 -10.70 -7.37 -3.67
N ARG A 109 -10.39 -6.37 -2.86
CA ARG A 109 -10.51 -4.95 -3.23
C ARG A 109 -9.12 -4.43 -3.57
N ILE A 110 -8.93 -3.87 -4.76
CA ILE A 110 -7.64 -3.31 -5.17
C ILE A 110 -7.78 -1.79 -5.17
N LEU A 111 -6.99 -1.12 -4.33
CA LEU A 111 -6.89 0.34 -4.27
C LEU A 111 -5.98 0.78 -5.41
N GLY A 112 -6.59 1.21 -6.51
CA GLY A 112 -5.86 1.66 -7.69
C GLY A 112 -5.38 3.10 -7.56
N GLU A 113 -4.33 3.42 -8.31
CA GLU A 113 -3.81 4.77 -8.50
C GLU A 113 -4.00 5.18 -9.98
N ASN A 114 -4.09 6.48 -10.24
CA ASN A 114 -4.25 7.02 -11.60
C ASN A 114 -2.88 7.14 -12.27
N ASP A 115 -2.18 6.02 -12.44
CA ASP A 115 -0.98 5.90 -13.25
C ASP A 115 -0.93 4.56 -14.00
N ARG A 116 -0.31 4.57 -15.18
CA ARG A 116 -0.29 3.43 -16.10
C ARG A 116 0.34 2.18 -15.49
N THR A 117 1.41 2.32 -14.72
CA THR A 117 2.11 1.17 -14.12
C THR A 117 1.24 0.47 -13.09
N ASN A 118 0.50 1.25 -12.30
CA ASN A 118 -0.45 0.74 -11.33
C ASN A 118 -1.65 0.08 -12.04
N GLU A 119 -2.19 0.69 -13.10
CA GLU A 119 -3.30 0.13 -13.88
C GLU A 119 -2.98 -1.25 -14.45
N GLU A 120 -1.80 -1.41 -15.08
CA GLU A 120 -1.33 -2.71 -15.61
C GLU A 120 -1.19 -3.76 -14.49
N ALA A 121 -0.70 -3.35 -13.32
CA ALA A 121 -0.54 -4.23 -12.17
C ALA A 121 -1.89 -4.68 -11.60
N VAL A 122 -2.84 -3.76 -11.48
CA VAL A 122 -4.21 -3.99 -11.02
C VAL A 122 -4.93 -4.97 -11.95
N GLU A 123 -4.82 -4.75 -13.26
CA GLU A 123 -5.42 -5.63 -14.27
C GLU A 123 -4.89 -7.07 -14.17
N LEU A 124 -3.58 -7.25 -14.15
CA LEU A 124 -2.96 -8.58 -14.08
C LEU A 124 -3.26 -9.31 -12.75
N CYS A 125 -3.30 -8.56 -11.64
CA CYS A 125 -3.74 -9.10 -10.36
C CYS A 125 -5.20 -9.51 -10.41
N GLY A 126 -6.08 -8.65 -10.91
CA GLY A 126 -7.51 -8.90 -11.03
C GLY A 126 -7.82 -10.13 -11.87
N GLN A 127 -7.21 -10.25 -13.04
CA GLN A 127 -7.37 -11.42 -13.93
C GLN A 127 -6.98 -12.73 -13.21
N ARG A 128 -5.87 -12.74 -12.47
CA ARG A 128 -5.43 -13.94 -11.71
C ARG A 128 -6.44 -14.33 -10.64
N TRP A 129 -6.97 -13.37 -9.90
CA TRP A 129 -7.93 -13.63 -8.83
C TRP A 129 -9.29 -14.09 -9.39
N GLN A 130 -9.76 -13.46 -10.48
CA GLN A 130 -10.98 -13.86 -11.18
C GLN A 130 -10.85 -15.27 -11.77
N ALA A 131 -9.71 -15.60 -12.39
CA ALA A 131 -9.43 -16.94 -12.88
C ALA A 131 -9.45 -18.02 -11.78
N ALA A 132 -9.16 -17.63 -10.54
CA ALA A 132 -9.28 -18.47 -9.34
C ALA A 132 -10.70 -18.50 -8.74
N GLY A 133 -11.70 -17.93 -9.43
CA GLY A 133 -13.09 -17.90 -8.98
C GLY A 133 -13.36 -16.90 -7.83
N ARG A 134 -12.53 -15.85 -7.69
CA ARG A 134 -12.66 -14.84 -6.65
C ARG A 134 -13.32 -13.57 -7.19
N CYS A 135 -14.06 -12.88 -6.34
CA CYS A 135 -14.60 -11.55 -6.66
C CYS A 135 -13.47 -10.51 -6.58
N VAL A 136 -13.38 -9.64 -7.59
CA VAL A 136 -12.42 -8.53 -7.59
C VAL A 136 -13.18 -7.22 -7.76
N ARG A 137 -12.86 -6.23 -6.93
CA ARG A 137 -13.36 -4.86 -7.00
C ARG A 137 -12.18 -3.90 -7.03
N VAL A 138 -12.18 -2.98 -7.98
CA VAL A 138 -11.17 -1.92 -8.05
C VAL A 138 -11.79 -0.63 -7.52
N ILE A 139 -11.10 0.02 -6.60
CA ILE A 139 -11.48 1.31 -6.04
C ILE A 139 -10.43 2.31 -6.52
N LYS A 140 -10.84 3.25 -7.36
CA LYS A 140 -9.97 4.31 -7.87
C LYS A 140 -10.31 5.65 -7.21
N PRO A 141 -9.32 6.56 -7.08
CA PRO A 141 -9.59 7.96 -6.74
C PRO A 141 -10.36 8.63 -7.89
N THR A 142 -10.84 9.85 -7.66
CA THR A 142 -11.39 10.72 -8.70
C THR A 142 -10.30 11.09 -9.72
N ASP A 143 -10.69 11.45 -10.95
CA ASP A 143 -9.76 11.68 -12.07
C ASP A 143 -8.73 12.80 -11.82
N ASP A 144 -9.03 13.73 -10.92
CA ASP A 144 -8.17 14.85 -10.50
C ASP A 144 -7.19 14.49 -9.37
N CYS A 145 -7.30 13.30 -8.80
CA CYS A 145 -6.44 12.79 -7.72
C CYS A 145 -5.58 11.63 -8.22
N LYS A 146 -4.32 11.58 -7.81
CA LYS A 146 -3.44 10.48 -8.15
C LYS A 146 -3.82 9.20 -7.41
N ASP A 147 -4.06 9.31 -6.11
CA ASP A 147 -4.38 8.20 -5.21
C ASP A 147 -5.42 8.60 -4.14
N LEU A 148 -5.79 7.67 -3.28
CA LEU A 148 -6.78 7.94 -2.22
C LEU A 148 -6.25 8.87 -1.13
N ALA A 149 -4.93 9.01 -0.96
CA ALA A 149 -4.38 9.98 -0.01
C ALA A 149 -4.58 11.41 -0.51
N ASP A 150 -4.47 11.63 -1.82
CA ASP A 150 -4.78 12.93 -2.45
C ASP A 150 -6.25 13.31 -2.26
N VAL A 151 -7.17 12.33 -2.32
CA VAL A 151 -8.61 12.57 -2.07
C VAL A 151 -8.83 13.13 -0.66
N LEU A 152 -8.10 12.64 0.34
CA LEU A 152 -8.18 13.17 1.71
C LEU A 152 -7.51 14.54 1.83
N GLY A 153 -6.35 14.74 1.19
CA GLY A 153 -5.63 16.02 1.19
C GLY A 153 -6.43 17.16 0.57
N GLY A 154 -7.24 16.89 -0.46
CA GLY A 154 -8.15 17.86 -1.07
C GLY A 154 -9.41 18.17 -0.25
N ARG A 155 -9.65 17.44 0.84
CA ARG A 155 -10.78 17.65 1.77
C ARG A 155 -10.40 18.45 3.03
N ALA A 156 -9.16 18.95 3.12
CA ALA A 156 -8.80 19.86 4.21
C ALA A 156 -9.64 21.14 4.09
N PRO A 157 -10.32 21.59 5.17
CA PRO A 157 -11.20 22.76 5.16
C PRO A 157 -10.45 24.05 4.87
#